data_46298f8a1a694c5f0d1392faa5361623
#
_entry.id   46298f8a1a694c5f0d1392faa5361623
#
_cell.length_a   1.000
_cell.length_b   1.000
_cell.length_c   1.000
_cell.angle_alpha   90.00
_cell.angle_beta   90.00
_cell.angle_gamma   90.00
#
_symmetry.space_group_name_H-M   'P 1'
#
loop_
_entity.id
_entity.type
_entity.pdbx_description
1 polymer ?
#
loop_
_entity_poly.entity_id
_entity_poly.type
_entity_poly.pdbx_seq_one_letter_code
_entity_poly.pdbx_strand_id
1 'polypeptide(L)'
;MQLAKVVGNVVATKKNDFLIGTKLLIVQPMKFINKADEKEESKNGELLVAVDTVGAGIGETVLIVRGSTATRVAANESVPIDAAIVGIVDNIEIEEASLK
;
A
#
# COMPACT_ATOMS: atom_id res chain seq x y z
N MET A 1 3.80 8.09 -4.98
CA MET A 1 2.98 7.85 -3.79
C MET A 1 1.58 7.49 -4.24
N GLN A 2 0.94 6.62 -3.51
CA GLN A 2 -0.32 6.04 -3.98
C GLN A 2 -1.19 5.66 -2.80
N LEU A 3 -2.50 5.77 -2.96
CA LEU A 3 -3.45 5.32 -1.95
C LEU A 3 -3.72 3.84 -2.14
N ALA A 4 -3.88 3.13 -1.02
CA ALA A 4 -4.16 1.70 -1.06
C ALA A 4 -4.97 1.31 0.17
N LYS A 5 -5.59 0.15 0.11
CA LYS A 5 -6.31 -0.39 1.25
C LYS A 5 -5.61 -1.64 1.74
N VAL A 6 -5.46 -1.76 3.05
CA VAL A 6 -4.87 -2.96 3.64
C VAL A 6 -5.93 -4.06 3.65
N VAL A 7 -5.66 -5.14 2.96
CA VAL A 7 -6.63 -6.23 2.82
C VAL A 7 -6.17 -7.54 3.46
N GLY A 8 -4.94 -7.58 3.94
CA GLY A 8 -4.46 -8.79 4.59
C GLY A 8 -3.08 -8.59 5.18
N ASN A 9 -2.57 -9.64 5.82
CA ASN A 9 -1.21 -9.61 6.32
C ASN A 9 -0.47 -10.85 5.85
N VAL A 10 0.86 -10.78 5.96
CA VAL A 10 1.72 -11.88 5.52
C VAL A 10 2.53 -12.35 6.72
N VAL A 11 2.49 -13.65 6.94
CA VAL A 11 3.32 -14.27 7.97
C VAL A 11 4.28 -15.21 7.25
N ALA A 12 5.57 -14.90 7.31
CA ALA A 12 6.59 -15.69 6.64
C ALA A 12 7.49 -16.34 7.68
N THR A 13 7.58 -17.67 7.66
CA THR A 13 8.45 -18.38 8.60
C THR A 13 9.93 -18.19 8.28
N LYS A 14 10.25 -18.01 7.00
CA LYS A 14 11.62 -17.77 6.57
C LYS A 14 11.62 -16.60 5.63
N LYS A 15 12.50 -15.67 5.86
CA LYS A 15 12.63 -14.50 5.00
C LYS A 15 14.02 -13.92 5.17
N ASN A 16 14.33 -12.99 4.27
CA ASN A 16 15.62 -12.32 4.29
C ASN A 16 15.87 -11.67 5.65
N ASP A 17 17.11 -11.74 6.13
CA ASP A 17 17.46 -11.21 7.44
C ASP A 17 17.09 -9.75 7.62
N PHE A 18 17.13 -8.96 6.56
CA PHE A 18 16.80 -7.54 6.64
C PHE A 18 15.31 -7.31 6.87
N LEU A 19 14.49 -8.35 6.72
CA LEU A 19 13.06 -8.25 6.94
C LEU A 19 12.62 -8.83 8.28
N ILE A 20 13.54 -9.37 9.07
CA ILE A 20 13.20 -9.92 10.38
C ILE A 20 12.67 -8.80 11.27
N GLY A 21 11.52 -9.06 11.90
CA GLY A 21 10.90 -8.06 12.76
C GLY A 21 10.03 -7.06 11.99
N THR A 22 10.00 -7.17 10.68
CA THR A 22 9.23 -6.25 9.84
C THR A 22 7.82 -6.79 9.66
N LYS A 23 6.83 -5.92 9.79
CA LYS A 23 5.45 -6.28 9.54
C LYS A 23 5.16 -6.14 8.05
N LEU A 24 4.62 -7.19 7.47
CA LEU A 24 4.29 -7.21 6.04
C LEU A 24 2.78 -7.28 5.88
N LEU A 25 2.24 -6.39 5.07
CA LEU A 25 0.80 -6.34 4.83
C LEU A 25 0.52 -6.47 3.35
N ILE A 26 -0.65 -7.00 3.04
CA ILE A 26 -1.12 -7.05 1.66
C ILE A 26 -1.99 -5.83 1.45
N VAL A 27 -1.66 -5.05 0.44
CA VAL A 27 -2.40 -3.83 0.14
C VAL A 27 -2.92 -3.88 -1.29
N GLN A 28 -4.05 -3.26 -1.50
CA GLN A 28 -4.66 -3.13 -2.81
C GLN A 28 -4.66 -1.67 -3.20
N PRO A 29 -3.91 -1.29 -4.22
CA PRO A 29 -3.90 0.09 -4.67
C PRO A 29 -5.30 0.53 -5.09
N MET A 30 -5.66 1.74 -4.74
CA MET A 30 -6.96 2.30 -5.06
C MET A 30 -6.89 3.07 -6.36
N LYS A 31 -7.98 3.02 -7.11
CA LYS A 31 -8.10 3.78 -8.34
C LYS A 31 -9.26 4.74 -8.19
N PHE A 32 -9.05 5.95 -8.66
CA PHE A 32 -10.10 6.95 -8.68
C PHE A 32 -10.54 7.14 -10.12
N ILE A 33 -11.68 6.58 -10.45
CA ILE A 33 -12.22 6.63 -11.81
C ILE A 33 -13.48 7.48 -11.80
N ASN A 34 -13.87 7.97 -12.96
CA ASN A 34 -15.07 8.75 -13.00
C ASN A 34 -16.28 7.82 -12.93
N LYS A 35 -17.48 8.42 -12.76
CA LYS A 35 -18.67 7.62 -12.54
C LYS A 35 -18.98 6.66 -13.66
N ALA A 36 -18.59 6.99 -14.87
CA ALA A 36 -18.88 6.13 -16.01
C ALA A 36 -18.13 4.81 -15.94
N ASP A 37 -17.00 4.82 -15.25
CA ASP A 37 -16.12 3.65 -15.17
C ASP A 37 -16.19 2.92 -13.86
N GLU A 38 -17.11 3.29 -13.00
CA GLU A 38 -17.19 2.69 -11.68
C GLU A 38 -17.24 1.19 -11.69
N LYS A 39 -17.88 0.64 -12.71
CA LYS A 39 -18.07 -0.81 -12.74
C LYS A 39 -16.80 -1.58 -12.93
N GLU A 40 -15.79 -0.92 -13.41
CA GLU A 40 -14.53 -1.61 -13.65
C GLU A 40 -13.63 -1.58 -12.46
N GLU A 41 -14.13 -1.00 -11.41
CA GLU A 41 -13.35 -0.88 -10.24
C GLU A 41 -12.92 -2.23 -9.74
N SER A 42 -11.69 -2.44 -9.78
CA SER A 42 -10.93 -3.30 -8.89
C SER A 42 -11.27 -4.76 -8.69
N LYS A 43 -12.13 -5.35 -9.44
CA LYS A 43 -12.34 -6.77 -9.27
C LYS A 43 -11.06 -7.54 -9.50
N ASN A 44 -10.22 -7.01 -10.38
CA ASN A 44 -8.95 -7.64 -10.69
C ASN A 44 -7.81 -6.73 -10.29
N GLY A 45 -8.01 -5.98 -9.23
CA GLY A 45 -7.01 -5.07 -8.76
C GLY A 45 -5.74 -5.78 -8.35
N GLU A 46 -4.64 -5.13 -8.60
CA GLU A 46 -3.34 -5.59 -8.20
C GLU A 46 -3.26 -5.70 -6.69
N LEU A 47 -2.58 -6.74 -6.19
CA LEU A 47 -2.28 -6.84 -4.78
C LEU A 47 -0.78 -6.74 -4.61
N LEU A 48 -0.34 -6.04 -3.59
CA LEU A 48 1.07 -5.85 -3.30
C LEU A 48 1.37 -6.21 -1.86
N VAL A 49 2.57 -6.71 -1.64
CA VAL A 49 3.07 -6.89 -0.27
C VAL A 49 3.89 -5.66 0.06
N ALA A 50 3.55 -5.00 1.15
CA ALA A 50 4.22 -3.78 1.56
C ALA A 50 4.72 -3.87 2.98
N VAL A 51 5.85 -3.23 3.26
CA VAL A 51 6.37 -3.12 4.60
C VAL A 51 5.61 -2.03 5.33
N ASP A 52 5.18 -2.30 6.56
CA ASP A 52 4.45 -1.34 7.36
C ASP A 52 5.41 -0.58 8.26
N THR A 53 5.45 0.75 8.11
CA THR A 53 6.30 1.59 8.94
C THR A 53 5.51 2.43 9.93
N VAL A 54 4.17 2.31 9.93
CA VAL A 54 3.33 3.22 10.74
C VAL A 54 2.33 2.50 11.64
N GLY A 55 2.27 1.18 11.59
CA GLY A 55 1.33 0.45 12.44
C GLY A 55 -0.07 0.34 11.86
N ALA A 56 -0.18 0.15 10.57
CA ALA A 56 -1.48 0.02 9.91
C ALA A 56 -2.10 -1.34 10.20
N GLY A 57 -3.42 -1.42 10.01
CA GLY A 57 -4.17 -2.65 10.20
C GLY A 57 -5.09 -2.93 9.03
N ILE A 58 -5.61 -4.15 9.00
CA ILE A 58 -6.53 -4.58 7.95
C ILE A 58 -7.75 -3.68 7.96
N GLY A 59 -8.16 -3.25 6.79
CA GLY A 59 -9.31 -2.38 6.62
C GLY A 59 -8.96 -0.91 6.52
N GLU A 60 -7.75 -0.54 6.88
CA GLU A 60 -7.34 0.86 6.84
C GLU A 60 -6.89 1.28 5.45
N THR A 61 -7.11 2.55 5.14
CA THR A 61 -6.59 3.17 3.93
C THR A 61 -5.24 3.77 4.26
N VAL A 62 -4.27 3.54 3.37
CA VAL A 62 -2.89 3.93 3.64
C VAL A 62 -2.28 4.61 2.43
N LEU A 63 -1.18 5.32 2.68
CA LEU A 63 -0.34 5.85 1.63
C LEU A 63 0.84 4.92 1.46
N ILE A 64 1.13 4.55 0.22
CA ILE A 64 2.27 3.69 -0.06
C ILE A 64 3.20 4.37 -1.03
N VAL A 65 4.47 3.98 -0.97
CA VAL A 65 5.48 4.33 -1.95
C VAL A 65 6.01 3.03 -2.53
N ARG A 66 6.49 3.08 -3.75
CA ARG A 66 6.95 1.89 -4.46
C ARG A 66 8.35 2.10 -5.03
N GLY A 67 8.96 0.99 -5.42
CA GLY A 67 10.27 1.02 -6.05
C GLY A 67 11.37 1.38 -5.05
N SER A 68 12.42 2.00 -5.51
CA SER A 68 13.57 2.32 -4.68
C SER A 68 13.21 3.28 -3.55
N THR A 69 12.19 4.09 -3.74
CA THR A 69 11.73 5.00 -2.69
C THR A 69 11.26 4.20 -1.47
N ALA A 70 10.57 3.08 -1.71
CA ALA A 70 10.09 2.24 -0.62
C ALA A 70 11.25 1.72 0.22
N THR A 71 12.33 1.32 -0.42
CA THR A 71 13.51 0.81 0.27
C THR A 71 14.09 1.88 1.20
N ARG A 72 14.20 3.10 0.71
CA ARG A 72 14.77 4.19 1.50
C ARG A 72 13.93 4.52 2.72
N VAL A 73 12.61 4.52 2.53
CA VAL A 73 11.71 4.87 3.62
C VAL A 73 11.69 3.80 4.69
N ALA A 74 11.70 2.54 4.29
CA ALA A 74 11.51 1.43 5.22
C ALA A 74 12.69 1.23 6.15
N ALA A 75 13.91 1.29 5.63
CA ALA A 75 15.07 1.03 6.50
C ALA A 75 16.35 1.56 5.87
N ASN A 76 16.80 0.91 4.82
CA ASN A 76 18.03 1.30 4.14
C ASN A 76 17.99 0.65 2.76
N GLU A 77 18.98 1.00 1.95
CA GLU A 77 18.98 0.55 0.55
C GLU A 77 19.25 -0.93 0.38
N SER A 78 19.66 -1.60 1.44
CA SER A 78 19.94 -3.03 1.36
C SER A 78 18.70 -3.89 1.54
N VAL A 79 17.60 -3.30 1.97
CA VAL A 79 16.37 -4.05 2.25
C VAL A 79 15.65 -4.36 0.95
N PRO A 80 15.31 -5.65 0.69
CA PRO A 80 14.67 -6.03 -0.58
C PRO A 80 13.17 -5.75 -0.52
N ILE A 81 12.80 -4.49 -0.65
CA ILE A 81 11.42 -4.03 -0.57
C ILE A 81 11.10 -3.21 -1.79
N ASP A 82 9.91 -3.40 -2.36
CA ASP A 82 9.48 -2.54 -3.45
C ASP A 82 8.17 -1.80 -3.16
N ALA A 83 7.64 -1.94 -1.95
CA ALA A 83 6.47 -1.17 -1.51
C ALA A 83 6.53 -0.97 0.00
N ALA A 84 6.20 0.22 0.45
CA ALA A 84 6.20 0.54 1.87
C ALA A 84 5.01 1.43 2.20
N ILE A 85 4.39 1.18 3.36
CA ILE A 85 3.31 2.01 3.86
C ILE A 85 3.94 3.14 4.67
N VAL A 86 3.62 4.37 4.29
CA VAL A 86 4.22 5.55 4.92
C VAL A 86 3.21 6.42 5.66
N GLY A 87 1.93 6.10 5.58
CA GLY A 87 0.93 6.89 6.30
C GLY A 87 -0.39 6.16 6.36
N ILE A 88 -1.18 6.49 7.38
CA ILE A 88 -2.55 6.00 7.52
C ILE A 88 -3.45 7.18 7.18
N VAL A 89 -4.45 6.96 6.33
CA VAL A 89 -5.30 8.02 5.82
C VAL A 89 -6.65 7.95 6.50
N ASP A 90 -7.03 9.04 7.15
CA ASP A 90 -8.30 9.11 7.84
C ASP A 90 -9.40 9.71 7.00
N ASN A 91 -9.04 10.54 6.02
CA ASN A 91 -10.04 11.21 5.21
C ASN A 91 -9.46 11.55 3.84
N ILE A 92 -10.32 11.43 2.83
CA ILE A 92 -9.96 11.77 1.45
C ILE A 92 -11.05 12.69 0.93
N GLU A 93 -10.65 13.81 0.35
CA GLU A 93 -11.59 14.72 -0.26
C GLU A 93 -11.21 14.91 -1.72
N ILE A 94 -12.16 14.70 -2.59
CA ILE A 94 -11.95 14.87 -4.02
C ILE A 94 -13.09 15.71 -4.56
N GLU A 95 -12.74 16.72 -5.34
CA GLU A 95 -13.75 17.51 -6.00
C GLU A 95 -14.31 16.67 -7.15
N GLU A 96 -15.60 16.37 -7.09
CA GLU A 96 -16.20 15.43 -8.02
C GLU A 96 -16.02 15.82 -9.47
N ALA A 97 -16.05 17.11 -9.76
CA ALA A 97 -15.89 17.59 -11.12
C ALA A 97 -14.52 17.23 -11.71
N SER A 98 -13.53 17.04 -10.84
CA SER A 98 -12.19 16.71 -11.30
C SER A 98 -12.02 15.28 -11.75
N LEU A 99 -13.02 14.45 -11.53
CA LEU A 99 -12.97 13.04 -11.90
C LEU A 99 -13.43 12.75 -13.31
N LYS A 100 -13.76 13.76 -14.09
CA LYS A 100 -14.26 13.56 -15.43
C LYS A 100 -13.18 13.49 -16.49
#